data_760d48e6aacff116c67474797053d930
#
_entry.id   760d48e6aacff116c67474797053d930
#
_cell.length_a   1.000
_cell.length_b   1.000
_cell.length_c   1.000
_cell.angle_alpha   90.00
_cell.angle_beta   90.00
_cell.angle_gamma   90.00
#
_symmetry.space_group_name_H-M   'P 1'
#
loop_
_entity.id
_entity.type
_entity.pdbx_description
1 polymer ?
#
loop_
_entity_poly.entity_id
_entity_poly.type
_entity_poly.pdbx_seq_one_letter_code
_entity_poly.pdbx_strand_id
1 'polypeptide(L)'
;MLRIMAFGWDASAPGVLSLPSGRLVRGRGLRLHVAEGSAPNFGLYLSNARPAPVAWEARWVIWPDFRLPRDRRDAAAALREAWLRAQDERVEVACSGGRGRTGTALACIAALDGVPTEQAVALVREHYDAQAVETPWQRRYVARFLTA
;
A
#
# COMPACT_ATOMS: atom_id res chain seq x y z
N MET A 1 22.17 -17.88 3.46
CA MET A 1 21.59 -17.54 3.69
C MET A 1 21.00 -17.01 4.45
N LEU A 2 20.61 -16.83 4.67
CA LEU A 2 20.10 -16.46 5.37
C LEU A 2 19.92 -15.13 5.78
N ARG A 3 20.53 -14.30 5.95
CA ARG A 3 20.48 -13.07 6.27
C ARG A 3 19.73 -12.22 5.45
N ILE A 4 19.40 -12.56 4.41
CA ILE A 4 18.53 -11.87 3.52
C ILE A 4 17.25 -11.43 4.17
N MET A 5 16.72 -12.26 5.00
CA MET A 5 15.47 -11.99 5.67
C MET A 5 15.54 -10.84 6.64
N ALA A 6 16.75 -10.39 7.00
CA ALA A 6 16.87 -9.36 8.02
C ALA A 6 16.31 -8.01 7.59
N PHE A 7 16.17 -7.77 6.29
CA PHE A 7 15.74 -6.46 5.80
C PHE A 7 14.28 -6.38 5.41
N GLY A 8 13.58 -7.50 5.33
CA GLY A 8 12.21 -7.51 4.85
C GLY A 8 11.20 -7.61 5.98
N TRP A 9 9.92 -7.45 5.61
CA TRP A 9 8.84 -7.79 6.50
C TRP A 9 8.77 -9.30 6.67
N ASP A 10 8.21 -9.75 7.79
CA ASP A 10 7.81 -11.14 7.94
C ASP A 10 6.57 -11.36 7.10
N ALA A 11 6.64 -12.25 6.12
CA ALA A 11 5.52 -12.47 5.20
C ALA A 11 4.26 -12.96 5.91
N SER A 12 4.38 -13.56 7.09
CA SER A 12 3.24 -14.05 7.85
C SER A 12 2.69 -13.02 8.83
N ALA A 13 3.34 -11.85 8.96
CA ALA A 13 2.89 -10.85 9.91
C ALA A 13 1.58 -10.20 9.43
N PRO A 14 0.76 -9.72 10.37
CA PRO A 14 -0.51 -9.08 9.99
C PRO A 14 -0.29 -7.89 9.07
N GLY A 15 -1.12 -7.77 8.06
CA GLY A 15 -1.10 -6.64 7.14
C GLY A 15 -0.07 -6.71 6.03
N VAL A 16 0.78 -7.73 6.01
CA VAL A 16 1.81 -7.87 4.98
C VAL A 16 1.23 -8.59 3.77
N LEU A 17 1.33 -7.93 2.62
CA LEU A 17 0.89 -8.49 1.34
C LEU A 17 2.11 -8.96 0.56
N SER A 18 2.08 -10.21 0.11
CA SER A 18 3.12 -10.78 -0.74
C SER A 18 2.75 -10.59 -2.20
N LEU A 19 3.66 -10.07 -2.99
CA LEU A 19 3.46 -9.84 -4.42
C LEU A 19 4.17 -10.91 -5.24
N PRO A 20 3.77 -11.11 -6.52
CA PRO A 20 4.36 -12.18 -7.34
C PRO A 20 5.88 -12.11 -7.44
N SER A 21 6.48 -10.93 -7.43
CA SER A 21 7.92 -10.78 -7.52
C SER A 21 8.65 -11.19 -6.25
N GLY A 22 7.91 -11.40 -5.17
CA GLY A 22 8.51 -11.61 -3.84
C GLY A 22 8.55 -10.36 -3.00
N ARG A 23 8.22 -9.19 -3.55
CA ARG A 23 8.13 -7.98 -2.75
C ARG A 23 7.04 -8.11 -1.71
N LEU A 24 7.29 -7.53 -0.54
CA LEU A 24 6.34 -7.51 0.57
C LEU A 24 6.02 -6.05 0.90
N VAL A 25 4.75 -5.74 1.06
CA VAL A 25 4.30 -4.40 1.44
C VAL A 25 3.33 -4.54 2.59
N ARG A 26 3.51 -3.76 3.65
CA ARG A 26 2.60 -3.80 4.79
C ARG A 26 1.58 -2.67 4.67
N GLY A 27 0.30 -3.04 4.72
CA GLY A 27 -0.76 -2.07 4.86
C GLY A 27 -1.18 -1.97 6.31
N ARG A 28 -1.68 -0.79 6.73
CA ARG A 28 -2.29 -0.68 8.05
C ARG A 28 -3.20 0.55 8.15
N GLY A 29 -4.02 0.54 9.18
CA GLY A 29 -4.83 1.70 9.52
C GLY A 29 -4.14 2.53 10.60
N LEU A 30 -4.04 3.83 10.39
CA LEU A 30 -3.36 4.72 11.33
C LEU A 30 -4.11 4.85 12.66
N ARG A 31 -5.43 4.62 12.64
CA ARG A 31 -6.24 4.65 13.86
C ARG A 31 -6.16 3.36 14.65
N LEU A 32 -5.61 2.31 14.07
CA LEU A 32 -5.55 1.02 14.72
C LEU A 32 -4.26 0.89 15.49
N HIS A 33 -4.25 -0.08 16.41
CA HIS A 33 -3.07 -0.34 17.20
C HIS A 33 -1.90 -0.71 16.29
N VAL A 34 -0.74 -0.12 16.54
CA VAL A 34 0.45 -0.42 15.75
C VAL A 34 0.95 -1.81 16.14
N ALA A 35 1.12 -2.68 15.13
CA ALA A 35 1.66 -3.99 15.38
C ALA A 35 3.09 -3.88 15.88
N GLU A 36 3.46 -4.76 16.79
CA GLU A 36 4.83 -4.84 17.25
C GLU A 36 5.72 -5.41 16.17
N GLY A 37 6.99 -5.14 16.27
CA GLY A 37 7.97 -5.64 15.32
C GLY A 37 8.78 -4.52 14.70
N SER A 38 9.35 -4.80 13.54
CA SER A 38 10.25 -3.87 12.87
C SER A 38 9.51 -2.64 12.38
N ALA A 39 10.16 -1.49 12.50
CA ALA A 39 9.65 -0.25 11.91
C ALA A 39 9.85 -0.29 10.39
N PRO A 40 9.02 0.45 9.64
CA PRO A 40 9.26 0.57 8.21
C PRO A 40 10.51 1.39 7.94
N ASN A 41 11.08 1.21 6.75
CA ASN A 41 12.11 2.08 6.23
C ASN A 41 11.47 3.26 5.50
N PHE A 42 10.29 3.06 4.93
CA PHE A 42 9.57 4.06 4.16
C PHE A 42 8.08 3.88 4.36
N GLY A 43 7.38 4.97 4.63
CA GLY A 43 5.93 4.96 4.78
C GLY A 43 5.26 5.85 3.75
N LEU A 44 4.24 5.32 3.08
CA LEU A 44 3.39 6.07 2.17
C LEU A 44 2.04 6.29 2.85
N TYR A 45 1.70 7.53 3.11
CA TYR A 45 0.51 7.87 3.88
C TYR A 45 -0.52 8.59 3.04
N LEU A 46 -1.73 8.05 3.06
CA LEU A 46 -2.83 8.47 2.20
C LEU A 46 -3.88 9.13 3.08
N SER A 47 -3.93 10.44 3.07
CA SER A 47 -4.86 11.16 3.93
C SER A 47 -5.18 12.54 3.37
N ASN A 48 -6.33 13.07 3.77
CA ASN A 48 -6.72 14.41 3.36
C ASN A 48 -5.88 15.46 4.09
N ALA A 49 -5.63 15.24 5.38
CA ALA A 49 -4.84 16.15 6.20
C ALA A 49 -3.41 15.62 6.36
N ARG A 50 -2.48 16.51 6.64
CA ARG A 50 -1.09 16.14 6.85
C ARG A 50 -0.99 15.11 7.97
N PRO A 51 -0.34 13.97 7.73
CA PRO A 51 -0.19 12.96 8.78
C PRO A 51 0.77 13.41 9.87
N ALA A 52 0.65 12.77 11.02
CA ALA A 52 1.58 13.02 12.11
C ALA A 52 3.00 12.62 11.71
N PRO A 53 4.04 13.31 12.21
CA PRO A 53 5.41 12.94 11.90
C PRO A 53 5.73 11.53 12.37
N VAL A 54 6.62 10.86 11.64
CA VAL A 54 7.13 9.54 11.98
C VAL A 54 8.66 9.58 12.02
N ALA A 55 9.25 8.56 12.59
CA ALA A 55 10.71 8.50 12.77
C ALA A 55 11.46 8.02 11.52
N TRP A 56 10.73 7.59 10.50
CA TRP A 56 11.32 7.06 9.27
C TRP A 56 10.95 7.94 8.09
N GLU A 57 11.55 7.67 6.95
CA GLU A 57 11.25 8.40 5.73
C GLU A 57 9.80 8.17 5.31
N ALA A 58 9.10 9.25 4.93
CA ALA A 58 7.68 9.18 4.64
C ALA A 58 7.32 10.07 3.46
N ARG A 59 6.26 9.68 2.77
CA ARG A 59 5.68 10.47 1.69
C ARG A 59 4.18 10.55 1.92
N TRP A 60 3.61 11.74 1.73
CA TRP A 60 2.19 12.00 1.91
C TRP A 60 1.55 12.24 0.56
N VAL A 61 0.46 11.52 0.29
CA VAL A 61 -0.38 11.74 -0.89
C VAL A 61 -1.74 12.23 -0.40
N ILE A 62 -2.19 13.36 -0.91
CA ILE A 62 -3.49 13.90 -0.53
C ILE A 62 -4.58 13.03 -1.15
N TRP A 63 -5.29 12.32 -0.27
CA TRP A 63 -6.26 11.33 -0.71
C TRP A 63 -7.44 11.33 0.28
N PRO A 64 -8.52 12.06 -0.03
CA PRO A 64 -9.67 12.12 0.87
C PRO A 64 -10.34 10.77 1.02
N ASP A 65 -10.91 10.53 2.19
CA ASP A 65 -11.54 9.24 2.50
C ASP A 65 -12.69 8.96 1.53
N PHE A 66 -12.81 7.71 1.13
CA PHE A 66 -13.81 7.21 0.18
C PHE A 66 -13.70 7.83 -1.21
N ARG A 67 -12.60 8.53 -1.49
CA ARG A 67 -12.44 9.22 -2.77
C ARG A 67 -11.21 8.75 -3.50
N LEU A 68 -10.81 9.48 -4.53
CA LEU A 68 -9.60 9.24 -5.31
C LEU A 68 -8.53 10.24 -4.92
N PRO A 69 -7.27 9.97 -5.28
CA PRO A 69 -6.21 10.94 -5.02
C PRO A 69 -6.55 12.28 -5.67
N ARG A 70 -6.22 13.36 -4.97
CA ARG A 70 -6.45 14.69 -5.51
C ARG A 70 -5.58 14.97 -6.74
N ASP A 71 -4.33 14.52 -6.70
CA ASP A 71 -3.38 14.64 -7.81
C ASP A 71 -2.98 13.24 -8.26
N ARG A 72 -3.49 12.83 -9.41
CA ARG A 72 -3.26 11.46 -9.90
C ARG A 72 -1.82 11.23 -10.31
N ARG A 73 -1.13 12.24 -10.83
CA ARG A 73 0.27 12.11 -11.19
C ARG A 73 1.14 11.90 -9.96
N ASP A 74 0.90 12.70 -8.94
CA ASP A 74 1.64 12.57 -7.70
C ASP A 74 1.39 11.21 -7.06
N ALA A 75 0.14 10.75 -7.05
CA ALA A 75 -0.19 9.44 -6.52
C ALA A 75 0.50 8.33 -7.29
N ALA A 76 0.48 8.41 -8.62
CA ALA A 76 1.12 7.38 -9.45
C ALA A 76 2.62 7.32 -9.18
N ALA A 77 3.27 8.47 -9.07
CA ALA A 77 4.70 8.53 -8.77
C ALA A 77 5.00 7.95 -7.39
N ALA A 78 4.16 8.27 -6.41
CA ALA A 78 4.34 7.78 -5.05
C ALA A 78 4.14 6.26 -4.97
N LEU A 79 3.14 5.74 -5.68
CA LEU A 79 2.89 4.30 -5.69
C LEU A 79 4.02 3.56 -6.38
N ARG A 80 4.55 4.12 -7.45
CA ARG A 80 5.70 3.52 -8.14
C ARG A 80 6.93 3.53 -7.25
N GLU A 81 7.16 4.62 -6.53
CA GLU A 81 8.28 4.70 -5.58
C GLU A 81 8.14 3.62 -4.51
N ALA A 82 6.95 3.46 -3.94
CA ALA A 82 6.71 2.44 -2.92
C ALA A 82 6.99 1.04 -3.48
N TRP A 83 6.53 0.78 -4.69
CA TRP A 83 6.78 -0.51 -5.34
C TRP A 83 8.26 -0.76 -5.57
N LEU A 84 8.98 0.23 -6.08
CA LEU A 84 10.42 0.09 -6.34
C LEU A 84 11.18 -0.14 -5.04
N ARG A 85 10.86 0.62 -4.00
CA ARG A 85 11.56 0.52 -2.72
C ARG A 85 11.27 -0.80 -1.99
N ALA A 86 10.11 -1.40 -2.26
CA ALA A 86 9.75 -2.64 -1.60
C ALA A 86 10.64 -3.82 -2.02
N GLN A 87 11.47 -3.66 -3.03
CA GLN A 87 12.39 -4.71 -3.42
C GLN A 87 13.40 -5.01 -2.32
N ASP A 88 13.85 -3.99 -1.59
CA ASP A 88 14.89 -4.18 -0.57
C ASP A 88 14.65 -3.37 0.70
N GLU A 89 13.46 -2.79 0.87
CA GLU A 89 13.12 -2.01 2.06
C GLU A 89 11.77 -2.47 2.61
N ARG A 90 11.56 -2.19 3.89
CA ARG A 90 10.25 -2.40 4.51
C ARG A 90 9.37 -1.19 4.21
N VAL A 91 8.48 -1.34 3.25
CA VAL A 91 7.57 -0.29 2.83
C VAL A 91 6.21 -0.49 3.48
N GLU A 92 5.67 0.57 4.06
CA GLU A 92 4.35 0.58 4.65
C GLU A 92 3.45 1.52 3.86
N VAL A 93 2.19 1.13 3.68
CA VAL A 93 1.16 1.99 3.07
C VAL A 93 0.01 2.07 4.06
N ALA A 94 -0.42 3.28 4.41
CA ALA A 94 -1.42 3.44 5.45
C ALA A 94 -2.38 4.58 5.15
N CYS A 95 -3.61 4.40 5.59
CA CYS A 95 -4.61 5.46 5.67
C CYS A 95 -5.28 5.34 7.03
N SER A 96 -6.28 6.16 7.32
CA SER A 96 -6.91 6.17 8.63
C SER A 96 -7.41 4.79 9.05
N GLY A 97 -8.23 4.15 8.20
CA GLY A 97 -8.82 2.84 8.53
C GLY A 97 -8.07 1.64 7.97
N GLY A 98 -7.17 1.85 7.03
CA GLY A 98 -6.38 0.76 6.46
C GLY A 98 -7.11 -0.10 5.44
N ARG A 99 -8.26 0.31 4.95
CA ARG A 99 -9.09 -0.51 4.05
C ARG A 99 -9.26 0.09 2.67
N GLY A 100 -9.97 1.22 2.56
CA GLY A 100 -10.35 1.76 1.25
C GLY A 100 -9.17 2.31 0.48
N ARG A 101 -8.57 3.36 1.00
CA ARG A 101 -7.43 4.02 0.34
C ARG A 101 -6.22 3.11 0.33
N THR A 102 -5.90 2.51 1.48
CA THR A 102 -4.78 1.57 1.58
C THR A 102 -5.00 0.39 0.64
N GLY A 103 -6.19 -0.20 0.64
CA GLY A 103 -6.47 -1.32 -0.25
C GLY A 103 -6.37 -0.95 -1.72
N THR A 104 -6.84 0.24 -2.08
CA THR A 104 -6.73 0.75 -3.45
C THR A 104 -5.27 0.91 -3.85
N ALA A 105 -4.46 1.50 -2.97
CA ALA A 105 -3.04 1.67 -3.21
C ALA A 105 -2.33 0.33 -3.35
N LEU A 106 -2.62 -0.62 -2.48
CA LEU A 106 -2.01 -1.96 -2.55
C LEU A 106 -2.39 -2.66 -3.85
N ALA A 107 -3.63 -2.50 -4.32
CA ALA A 107 -4.04 -3.09 -5.59
C ALA A 107 -3.29 -2.46 -6.77
N CYS A 108 -3.07 -1.15 -6.74
CA CYS A 108 -2.27 -0.49 -7.76
C CYS A 108 -0.82 -0.97 -7.74
N ILE A 109 -0.25 -1.15 -6.54
CA ILE A 109 1.11 -1.67 -6.40
C ILE A 109 1.18 -3.10 -6.93
N ALA A 110 0.16 -3.91 -6.66
CA ALA A 110 0.09 -5.26 -7.21
C ALA A 110 0.07 -5.23 -8.74
N ALA A 111 -0.64 -4.28 -9.32
CA ALA A 111 -0.65 -4.12 -10.78
C ALA A 111 0.72 -3.74 -11.32
N LEU A 112 1.44 -2.87 -10.61
CA LEU A 112 2.83 -2.55 -10.98
C LEU A 112 3.71 -3.79 -10.94
N ASP A 113 3.40 -4.72 -10.06
CA ASP A 113 4.17 -5.96 -9.89
C ASP A 113 3.77 -7.05 -10.90
N GLY A 114 2.84 -6.76 -11.80
CA GLY A 114 2.46 -7.68 -12.86
C GLY A 114 1.13 -8.38 -12.67
N VAL A 115 0.41 -8.12 -11.59
CA VAL A 115 -0.93 -8.67 -11.41
C VAL A 115 -1.87 -7.98 -12.39
N PRO A 116 -2.64 -8.73 -13.20
CA PRO A 116 -3.61 -8.09 -14.08
C PRO A 116 -4.56 -7.19 -13.29
N THR A 117 -4.84 -6.00 -13.81
CA THR A 117 -5.62 -5.01 -13.05
C THR A 117 -7.01 -5.53 -12.70
N GLU A 118 -7.59 -6.40 -13.54
CA GLU A 118 -8.90 -6.97 -13.25
C GLU A 118 -8.86 -8.00 -12.11
N GLN A 119 -7.67 -8.42 -11.67
CA GLN A 119 -7.49 -9.37 -10.58
C GLN A 119 -6.90 -8.72 -9.34
N ALA A 120 -6.44 -7.48 -9.43
CA ALA A 120 -5.68 -6.85 -8.36
C ALA A 120 -6.53 -6.62 -7.11
N VAL A 121 -7.78 -6.18 -7.28
CA VAL A 121 -8.67 -5.96 -6.13
C VAL A 121 -8.97 -7.27 -5.42
N ALA A 122 -9.23 -8.34 -6.19
CA ALA A 122 -9.51 -9.65 -5.60
C ALA A 122 -8.31 -10.17 -4.80
N LEU A 123 -7.10 -9.96 -5.33
CA LEU A 123 -5.89 -10.37 -4.63
C LEU A 123 -5.75 -9.67 -3.28
N VAL A 124 -5.98 -8.35 -3.25
CA VAL A 124 -5.87 -7.60 -2.01
C VAL A 124 -6.96 -8.02 -1.03
N ARG A 125 -8.17 -8.26 -1.51
CA ARG A 125 -9.27 -8.71 -0.64
C ARG A 125 -9.02 -10.10 -0.07
N GLU A 126 -8.37 -10.96 -0.82
CA GLU A 126 -8.09 -12.32 -0.37
C GLU A 126 -6.93 -12.36 0.62
N HIS A 127 -5.90 -11.55 0.41
CA HIS A 127 -4.65 -11.69 1.14
C HIS A 127 -4.35 -10.55 2.11
N TYR A 128 -5.08 -9.45 2.05
CA TYR A 128 -4.86 -8.33 2.96
C TYR A 128 -6.09 -8.06 3.82
N ASP A 129 -7.21 -7.69 3.22
CA ASP A 129 -8.43 -7.35 3.96
C ASP A 129 -9.63 -7.54 3.03
N ALA A 130 -10.60 -8.34 3.47
CA ALA A 130 -11.77 -8.66 2.65
C ALA A 130 -12.59 -7.42 2.28
N GLN A 131 -12.46 -6.32 3.03
CA GLN A 131 -13.21 -5.10 2.79
C GLN A 131 -12.37 -4.02 2.12
N ALA A 132 -11.18 -4.37 1.63
CA ALA A 132 -10.33 -3.44 0.89
C ALA A 132 -11.02 -2.95 -0.37
N VAL A 133 -10.73 -1.70 -0.76
CA VAL A 133 -11.33 -1.04 -1.93
C VAL A 133 -12.82 -0.87 -1.74
N GLU A 134 -13.20 0.24 -1.11
CA GLU A 134 -14.55 0.40 -0.57
C GLU A 134 -15.57 0.95 -1.56
N THR A 135 -15.14 1.62 -2.63
CA THR A 135 -16.08 2.28 -3.54
C THR A 135 -15.90 1.83 -4.98
N PRO A 136 -16.97 1.96 -5.81
CA PRO A 136 -16.83 1.62 -7.24
C PRO A 136 -15.81 2.47 -7.97
N TRP A 137 -15.67 3.75 -7.60
CA TRP A 137 -14.69 4.61 -8.27
C TRP A 137 -13.26 4.24 -7.86
N GLN A 138 -13.03 3.78 -6.65
CA GLN A 138 -11.74 3.24 -6.27
C GLN A 138 -11.41 1.99 -7.07
N ARG A 139 -12.39 1.11 -7.25
CA ARG A 139 -12.20 -0.09 -8.07
C ARG A 139 -11.87 0.28 -9.52
N ARG A 140 -12.57 1.26 -10.06
CA ARG A 140 -12.29 1.72 -11.42
C ARG A 140 -10.90 2.33 -11.53
N TYR A 141 -10.46 3.05 -10.51
CA TYR A 141 -9.13 3.63 -10.48
C TYR A 141 -8.07 2.55 -10.63
N VAL A 142 -8.21 1.45 -9.88
CA VAL A 142 -7.30 0.32 -10.01
C VAL A 142 -7.33 -0.25 -11.42
N ALA A 143 -8.52 -0.48 -11.96
CA ALA A 143 -8.68 -1.09 -13.27
C ALA A 143 -7.99 -0.28 -14.37
N ARG A 144 -7.92 1.04 -14.18
CA ARG A 144 -7.35 1.94 -15.19
C ARG A 144 -5.97 2.46 -14.83
N PHE A 145 -5.39 1.98 -13.74
CA PHE A 145 -4.18 2.58 -13.19
C PHE A 145 -3.03 2.59 -14.19
N LEU A 146 -2.82 1.48 -14.89
CA LEU A 146 -1.69 1.35 -15.81
C LEU A 146 -1.94 1.97 -17.19
N THR A 147 -3.18 2.36 -17.47
CA THR A 147 -3.52 2.92 -18.78
C THR A 147 -3.61 4.43 -18.78
N ALA A 148 -3.45 5.06 -17.65
CA ALA A 148 -3.59 6.51 -17.52
C ALA A 148 -2.34 7.24 -17.97
#